data_3d45a5f6ab31e6ecdca3efb41fff05d1
#
_entry.id   3d45a5f6ab31e6ecdca3efb41fff05d1
#
_cell.length_a   1.000
_cell.length_b   1.000
_cell.length_c   1.000
_cell.angle_alpha   90.00
_cell.angle_beta   90.00
_cell.angle_gamma   90.00
#
_symmetry.space_group_name_H-M   'P 1'
#
loop_
_entity.id
_entity.type
_entity.pdbx_description
1 polymer ?
#
loop_
_entity_poly.entity_id
_entity_poly.type
_entity_poly.pdbx_seq_one_letter_code
_entity_poly.pdbx_strand_id
1 'polypeptide(L)'
;MSTKKSGTIGLTAAAIAVVLAGCGTAQAPEEPSPATVRPVAGSPIPQLQLTDQAIRRLGIATQPVRMATVTIASRRGPEKVIPYSAVIYDNDGSTWSYVNTAPRTFTRERIAVLVIRGNVAILGKGPAAGSPVVTVGAPELLGTEYNISGEE
;
A
#
# COMPACT_ATOMS: atom_id res chain seq x y z
N MET A 1 -97.13 28.21 9.33
CA MET A 1 -96.56 28.50 8.00
C MET A 1 -95.06 28.29 8.13
N SER A 2 -94.63 27.23 7.49
CA SER A 2 -93.31 26.65 7.67
C SER A 2 -92.48 26.93 6.43
N THR A 3 -91.28 27.40 6.59
CA THR A 3 -90.29 27.42 5.48
C THR A 3 -89.00 26.78 5.97
N LYS A 4 -88.78 25.66 5.39
CA LYS A 4 -87.62 24.79 5.57
C LYS A 4 -86.49 25.31 4.68
N LYS A 5 -85.32 25.63 5.29
CA LYS A 5 -84.11 25.94 4.54
C LYS A 5 -83.14 24.77 4.65
N SER A 6 -82.90 24.15 3.54
CA SER A 6 -81.85 23.13 3.35
C SER A 6 -80.46 23.82 3.32
N GLY A 7 -79.60 23.39 4.21
CA GLY A 7 -78.20 23.78 4.21
C GLY A 7 -77.38 22.68 3.49
N THR A 8 -76.70 23.08 2.42
CA THR A 8 -75.77 22.22 1.69
C THR A 8 -74.42 22.22 2.38
N ILE A 9 -73.96 21.02 2.80
CA ILE A 9 -72.66 20.82 3.42
C ILE A 9 -71.67 20.62 2.25
N GLY A 10 -70.81 21.58 2.07
CA GLY A 10 -69.69 21.47 1.12
C GLY A 10 -68.56 20.65 1.76
N LEU A 11 -68.28 19.56 1.15
CA LEU A 11 -67.15 18.68 1.50
C LEU A 11 -65.88 19.17 0.78
N THR A 12 -65.04 19.91 1.51
CA THR A 12 -63.73 20.31 1.00
C THR A 12 -62.72 19.20 1.23
N ALA A 13 -62.36 18.49 0.15
CA ALA A 13 -61.27 17.52 0.16
C ALA A 13 -59.92 18.25 0.25
N ALA A 14 -59.26 18.15 1.38
CA ALA A 14 -57.88 18.61 1.50
C ALA A 14 -56.94 17.57 0.94
N ALA A 15 -56.32 17.84 -0.21
CA ALA A 15 -55.27 17.01 -0.81
C ALA A 15 -53.97 17.26 0.00
N ILE A 16 -53.55 16.27 0.77
CA ILE A 16 -52.22 16.24 1.41
C ILE A 16 -51.20 15.80 0.41
N ALA A 17 -50.41 16.74 -0.13
CA ALA A 17 -49.24 16.44 -0.94
C ALA A 17 -48.11 15.97 -0.02
N VAL A 18 -47.83 14.67 0.00
CA VAL A 18 -46.66 14.09 0.67
C VAL A 18 -45.45 14.35 -0.23
N VAL A 19 -44.63 15.34 0.15
CA VAL A 19 -43.33 15.60 -0.46
C VAL A 19 -42.37 14.53 0.12
N LEU A 20 -42.09 13.47 -0.64
CA LEU A 20 -40.99 12.55 -0.40
C LEU A 20 -39.68 13.31 -0.64
N ALA A 21 -39.09 13.86 0.41
CA ALA A 21 -37.72 14.33 0.37
C ALA A 21 -36.80 13.11 0.14
N GLY A 22 -36.37 12.93 -1.11
CA GLY A 22 -35.36 11.96 -1.46
C GLY A 22 -34.07 12.30 -0.73
N CYS A 23 -33.66 11.48 0.25
CA CYS A 23 -32.31 11.49 0.76
C CYS A 23 -31.40 11.08 -0.40
N GLY A 24 -30.89 12.07 -1.14
CA GLY A 24 -29.74 11.86 -2.00
C GLY A 24 -28.58 11.44 -1.11
N THR A 25 -28.14 10.18 -1.21
CA THR A 25 -26.87 9.73 -0.66
C THR A 25 -25.80 10.53 -1.36
N ALA A 26 -25.33 11.59 -0.69
CA ALA A 26 -24.10 12.27 -1.10
C ALA A 26 -23.00 11.22 -1.01
N GLN A 27 -22.55 10.73 -2.17
CA GLN A 27 -21.40 9.84 -2.28
C GLN A 27 -20.20 10.64 -1.77
N ALA A 28 -19.66 10.25 -0.62
CA ALA A 28 -18.44 10.84 -0.12
C ALA A 28 -17.39 10.75 -1.22
N PRO A 29 -16.55 11.79 -1.42
CA PRO A 29 -15.47 11.70 -2.40
C PRO A 29 -14.65 10.45 -2.07
N GLU A 30 -14.49 9.57 -3.05
CA GLU A 30 -13.68 8.37 -2.91
C GLU A 30 -12.25 8.83 -2.65
N GLU A 31 -11.75 8.63 -1.42
CA GLU A 31 -10.37 8.97 -1.10
C GLU A 31 -9.46 8.11 -1.99
N PRO A 32 -8.45 8.73 -2.66
CA PRO A 32 -7.57 7.97 -3.53
C PRO A 32 -6.89 6.87 -2.72
N SER A 33 -6.88 5.65 -3.27
CA SER A 33 -6.24 4.49 -2.65
C SER A 33 -4.82 4.85 -2.20
N PRO A 34 -4.43 4.56 -0.95
CA PRO A 34 -3.12 4.91 -0.41
C PRO A 34 -1.96 4.25 -1.18
N ALA A 35 -2.25 3.16 -1.88
CA ALA A 35 -1.28 2.43 -2.69
C ALA A 35 -1.96 1.86 -3.95
N THR A 36 -1.18 1.72 -5.02
CA THR A 36 -1.59 1.09 -6.27
C THR A 36 -0.54 0.04 -6.65
N VAL A 37 -0.99 -1.19 -6.92
CA VAL A 37 -0.16 -2.26 -7.46
C VAL A 37 -0.20 -2.19 -8.99
N ARG A 38 0.96 -2.14 -9.62
CA ARG A 38 1.09 -2.07 -11.08
C ARG A 38 1.87 -3.28 -11.59
N PRO A 39 1.26 -4.12 -12.43
CA PRO A 39 1.98 -5.18 -13.11
C PRO A 39 3.12 -4.61 -13.96
N VAL A 40 4.25 -5.29 -13.99
CA VAL A 40 5.40 -4.93 -14.83
C VAL A 40 5.54 -5.96 -15.93
N ALA A 41 5.51 -5.51 -17.18
CA ALA A 41 5.64 -6.42 -18.33
C ALA A 41 6.94 -7.23 -18.25
N GLY A 42 6.84 -8.55 -18.36
CA GLY A 42 7.99 -9.46 -18.29
C GLY A 42 8.54 -9.73 -16.88
N SER A 43 7.89 -9.22 -15.82
CA SER A 43 8.28 -9.50 -14.42
C SER A 43 7.09 -10.10 -13.66
N PRO A 44 7.28 -11.16 -12.89
CA PRO A 44 6.27 -11.65 -11.96
C PRO A 44 6.11 -10.75 -10.72
N ILE A 45 7.02 -9.80 -10.53
CA ILE A 45 7.03 -8.89 -9.37
C ILE A 45 6.44 -7.55 -9.79
N PRO A 46 5.35 -7.11 -9.15
CA PRO A 46 4.72 -5.84 -9.47
C PRO A 46 5.51 -4.66 -8.90
N GLN A 47 5.11 -3.47 -9.30
CA GLN A 47 5.51 -2.22 -8.66
C GLN A 47 4.41 -1.72 -7.75
N LEU A 48 4.79 -1.24 -6.58
CA LEU A 48 3.93 -0.53 -5.65
C LEU A 48 4.13 0.97 -5.82
N GLN A 49 3.07 1.69 -6.10
CA GLN A 49 3.10 3.15 -6.10
C GLN A 49 2.27 3.66 -4.92
N LEU A 50 2.91 4.40 -4.01
CA LEU A 50 2.29 4.95 -2.80
C LEU A 50 1.98 6.43 -2.97
N THR A 51 0.98 6.92 -2.23
CA THR A 51 0.78 8.36 -2.05
C THR A 51 1.79 8.92 -1.06
N ASP A 52 2.06 10.23 -1.12
CA ASP A 52 2.93 10.89 -0.14
C ASP A 52 2.37 10.76 1.29
N GLN A 53 1.06 10.74 1.43
CA GLN A 53 0.39 10.53 2.72
C GLN A 53 0.65 9.12 3.26
N ALA A 54 0.57 8.08 2.41
CA ALA A 54 0.88 6.71 2.80
C ALA A 54 2.35 6.58 3.24
N ILE A 55 3.29 7.14 2.48
CA ILE A 55 4.71 7.13 2.83
C ILE A 55 4.95 7.76 4.20
N ARG A 56 4.36 8.93 4.46
CA ARG A 56 4.49 9.59 5.78
C ARG A 56 3.83 8.80 6.89
N ARG A 57 2.64 8.25 6.66
CA ARG A 57 1.88 7.48 7.67
C ARG A 57 2.59 6.18 8.05
N LEU A 58 3.19 5.50 7.08
CA LEU A 58 3.96 4.26 7.29
C LEU A 58 5.39 4.53 7.75
N GLY A 59 5.86 5.78 7.70
CA GLY A 59 7.22 6.13 8.07
C GLY A 59 8.28 5.50 7.16
N ILE A 60 7.95 5.28 5.87
CA ILE A 60 8.87 4.63 4.93
C ILE A 60 10.21 5.34 4.92
N ALA A 61 11.26 4.60 5.24
CA ALA A 61 12.63 5.08 5.20
C ALA A 61 13.51 4.14 4.36
N THR A 62 14.52 4.70 3.71
CA THR A 62 15.44 3.93 2.86
C THR A 62 16.89 4.21 3.26
N GLN A 63 17.75 3.24 2.99
CA GLN A 63 19.20 3.40 3.05
C GLN A 63 19.85 2.81 1.79
N PRO A 64 20.97 3.37 1.33
CA PRO A 64 21.65 2.82 0.17
C PRO A 64 22.32 1.48 0.48
N VAL A 65 22.29 0.57 -0.48
CA VAL A 65 23.15 -0.61 -0.48
C VAL A 65 24.61 -0.14 -0.46
N ARG A 66 25.39 -0.62 0.47
CA ARG A 66 26.82 -0.25 0.60
C ARG A 66 27.73 -1.39 0.20
N MET A 67 28.95 -1.07 -0.20
CA MET A 67 30.03 -2.05 -0.31
C MET A 67 30.87 -2.00 0.96
N ALA A 68 31.16 -3.18 1.52
CA ALA A 68 32.06 -3.30 2.68
C ALA A 68 33.03 -4.45 2.46
N THR A 69 34.27 -4.28 2.89
CA THR A 69 35.21 -5.41 2.94
C THR A 69 34.89 -6.27 4.15
N VAL A 70 34.44 -7.48 3.89
CA VAL A 70 34.07 -8.45 4.94
C VAL A 70 34.89 -9.71 4.82
N THR A 71 35.04 -10.43 5.94
CA THR A 71 35.64 -11.76 5.96
C THR A 71 34.54 -12.78 6.24
N ILE A 72 34.30 -13.70 5.28
CA ILE A 72 33.35 -14.81 5.41
C ILE A 72 34.15 -16.10 5.31
N ALA A 73 34.10 -16.93 6.34
CA ALA A 73 35.03 -18.02 6.51
C ALA A 73 36.49 -17.50 6.41
N SER A 74 37.29 -18.01 5.54
CA SER A 74 38.68 -17.58 5.35
C SER A 74 38.86 -16.58 4.18
N ARG A 75 37.78 -16.20 3.52
CA ARG A 75 37.84 -15.29 2.35
C ARG A 75 37.46 -13.87 2.74
N ARG A 76 38.37 -12.95 2.44
CA ARG A 76 38.14 -11.50 2.63
C ARG A 76 37.92 -10.84 1.26
N GLY A 77 36.85 -10.06 1.15
CA GLY A 77 36.54 -9.38 -0.10
C GLY A 77 35.45 -8.32 0.06
N PRO A 78 35.21 -7.53 -0.98
CA PRO A 78 34.11 -6.57 -1.01
C PRO A 78 32.79 -7.29 -1.24
N GLU A 79 31.84 -7.07 -0.36
CA GLU A 79 30.49 -7.60 -0.44
C GLU A 79 29.46 -6.49 -0.27
N LYS A 80 28.26 -6.67 -0.83
CA LYS A 80 27.14 -5.78 -0.60
C LYS A 80 26.62 -5.95 0.81
N VAL A 81 26.30 -4.85 1.47
CA VAL A 81 25.71 -4.85 2.81
C VAL A 81 24.49 -3.98 2.87
N ILE A 82 23.47 -4.44 3.58
CA ILE A 82 22.24 -3.68 3.85
C ILE A 82 21.89 -3.80 5.34
N PRO A 83 21.10 -2.88 5.93
CA PRO A 83 20.53 -3.10 7.25
C PRO A 83 19.68 -4.37 7.26
N TYR A 84 19.75 -5.15 8.34
CA TYR A 84 18.95 -6.37 8.47
C TYR A 84 17.44 -6.08 8.40
N SER A 85 17.00 -4.91 8.85
CA SER A 85 15.62 -4.45 8.77
C SER A 85 15.09 -4.30 7.32
N ALA A 86 15.98 -4.29 6.32
CA ALA A 86 15.59 -4.30 4.91
C ALA A 86 15.40 -5.70 4.33
N VAL A 87 15.68 -6.76 5.10
CA VAL A 87 15.49 -8.15 4.68
C VAL A 87 14.07 -8.60 4.96
N ILE A 88 13.40 -9.09 3.94
CA ILE A 88 12.06 -9.67 4.03
C ILE A 88 12.15 -11.15 3.71
N TYR A 89 11.40 -11.94 4.45
CA TYR A 89 11.25 -13.36 4.21
C TYR A 89 9.87 -13.62 3.63
N ASP A 90 9.83 -14.30 2.51
CA ASP A 90 8.60 -14.75 1.89
C ASP A 90 8.15 -16.10 2.48
N ASN A 91 6.93 -16.52 2.20
CA ASN A 91 6.33 -17.75 2.72
C ASN A 91 7.08 -19.03 2.28
N ASP A 92 7.80 -18.96 1.16
CA ASP A 92 8.66 -20.04 0.63
C ASP A 92 10.08 -20.03 1.22
N GLY A 93 10.35 -19.12 2.16
CA GLY A 93 11.68 -18.93 2.76
C GLY A 93 12.66 -18.15 1.89
N SER A 94 12.24 -17.67 0.71
CA SER A 94 13.07 -16.79 -0.10
C SER A 94 13.24 -15.42 0.57
N THR A 95 14.39 -14.79 0.30
CA THR A 95 14.71 -13.48 0.86
C THR A 95 14.65 -12.39 -0.18
N TRP A 96 14.06 -11.26 0.22
CA TRP A 96 13.79 -10.10 -0.63
C TRP A 96 14.15 -8.80 0.07
N SER A 97 14.27 -7.75 -0.70
CA SER A 97 14.35 -6.37 -0.20
C SER A 97 13.56 -5.46 -1.13
N TYR A 98 12.80 -4.51 -0.59
CA TYR A 98 12.16 -3.49 -1.41
C TYR A 98 13.18 -2.42 -1.79
N VAL A 99 13.23 -2.11 -3.08
CA VAL A 99 14.04 -1.05 -3.66
C VAL A 99 13.13 0.10 -4.07
N ASN A 100 13.49 1.32 -3.70
CA ASN A 100 12.83 2.51 -4.22
C ASN A 100 13.41 2.82 -5.60
N THR A 101 12.66 2.49 -6.65
CA THR A 101 13.12 2.56 -8.06
C THR A 101 12.83 3.91 -8.71
N ALA A 102 11.86 4.66 -8.17
CA ALA A 102 11.48 6.00 -8.59
C ALA A 102 10.74 6.70 -7.44
N PRO A 103 10.47 8.00 -7.50
CA PRO A 103 9.68 8.69 -6.47
C PRO A 103 8.39 7.93 -6.16
N ARG A 104 8.20 7.55 -4.88
CA ARG A 104 7.02 6.83 -4.38
C ARG A 104 6.78 5.45 -4.99
N THR A 105 7.76 4.90 -5.71
CA THR A 105 7.64 3.62 -6.42
C THR A 105 8.62 2.62 -5.83
N PHE A 106 8.09 1.46 -5.45
CA PHE A 106 8.85 0.41 -4.76
C PHE A 106 8.64 -0.92 -5.49
N THR A 107 9.71 -1.70 -5.62
CA THR A 107 9.68 -3.04 -6.20
C THR A 107 10.53 -3.95 -5.34
N ARG A 108 10.05 -5.14 -5.02
CA ARG A 108 10.90 -6.09 -4.31
C ARG A 108 11.89 -6.75 -5.26
N GLU A 109 13.12 -6.89 -4.80
CA GLU A 109 14.20 -7.57 -5.50
C GLU A 109 14.69 -8.75 -4.68
N ARG A 110 14.91 -9.89 -5.34
CA ARG A 110 15.40 -11.09 -4.67
C ARG A 110 16.85 -10.88 -4.22
N ILE A 111 17.13 -11.24 -2.98
CA ILE A 111 18.48 -11.16 -2.41
C ILE A 111 18.96 -12.54 -1.99
N ALA A 112 20.27 -12.74 -1.94
CA ALA A 112 20.89 -13.92 -1.34
C ALA A 112 21.73 -13.47 -0.15
N VAL A 113 21.24 -13.73 1.06
CA VAL A 113 21.94 -13.40 2.31
C VAL A 113 22.99 -14.46 2.57
N LEU A 114 24.26 -14.05 2.66
CA LEU A 114 25.38 -14.93 3.00
C LEU A 114 25.51 -15.11 4.52
N VAL A 115 25.41 -14.02 5.25
CA VAL A 115 25.50 -14.01 6.72
C VAL A 115 24.89 -12.73 7.28
N ILE A 116 24.34 -12.82 8.46
CA ILE A 116 23.86 -11.68 9.25
C ILE A 116 24.82 -11.48 10.41
N ARG A 117 25.26 -10.23 10.61
CA ARG A 117 26.13 -9.83 11.74
C ARG A 117 25.53 -8.63 12.44
N GLY A 118 25.01 -8.84 13.64
CA GLY A 118 24.24 -7.84 14.36
C GLY A 118 23.04 -7.39 13.54
N ASN A 119 22.96 -6.13 13.19
CA ASN A 119 21.89 -5.53 12.40
C ASN A 119 22.24 -5.30 10.93
N VAL A 120 23.25 -6.00 10.40
CA VAL A 120 23.70 -5.91 9.00
C VAL A 120 23.59 -7.28 8.33
N ALA A 121 22.96 -7.31 7.16
CA ALA A 121 22.94 -8.47 6.26
C ALA A 121 24.00 -8.28 5.17
N ILE A 122 24.83 -9.31 4.96
CA ILE A 122 25.86 -9.36 3.93
C ILE A 122 25.32 -10.20 2.79
N LEU A 123 25.33 -9.65 1.58
CA LEU A 123 24.66 -10.20 0.41
C LEU A 123 25.66 -10.76 -0.61
N GLY A 124 25.40 -11.98 -1.10
CA GLY A 124 26.05 -12.50 -2.30
C GLY A 124 25.37 -12.04 -3.59
N LYS A 125 24.03 -11.84 -3.55
CA LYS A 125 23.24 -11.28 -4.66
C LYS A 125 22.22 -10.29 -4.10
N GLY A 126 21.85 -9.30 -4.88
CA GLY A 126 20.88 -8.28 -4.52
C GLY A 126 21.09 -6.99 -5.31
N PRO A 127 20.35 -5.94 -4.95
CA PRO A 127 20.37 -4.66 -5.65
C PRO A 127 21.78 -4.11 -5.85
N ALA A 128 21.94 -3.25 -6.85
CA ALA A 128 23.22 -2.59 -7.11
C ALA A 128 23.66 -1.74 -5.91
N ALA A 129 24.97 -1.56 -5.73
CA ALA A 129 25.49 -0.63 -4.75
C ALA A 129 24.95 0.77 -5.03
N GLY A 130 24.53 1.48 -3.98
CA GLY A 130 23.87 2.78 -4.09
C GLY A 130 22.35 2.72 -4.21
N SER A 131 21.75 1.58 -4.58
CA SER A 131 20.29 1.43 -4.64
C SER A 131 19.66 1.68 -3.26
N PRO A 132 18.62 2.53 -3.15
CA PRO A 132 17.94 2.78 -1.89
C PRO A 132 17.01 1.61 -1.54
N VAL A 133 17.34 0.84 -0.50
CA VAL A 133 16.53 -0.24 0.04
C VAL A 133 15.69 0.25 1.22
N VAL A 134 14.45 -0.22 1.31
CA VAL A 134 13.52 0.15 2.38
C VAL A 134 13.95 -0.50 3.69
N THR A 135 14.16 0.31 4.73
CA THR A 135 14.59 -0.12 6.05
C THR A 135 13.51 0.04 7.13
N VAL A 136 12.48 0.85 6.84
CA VAL A 136 11.28 1.01 7.67
C VAL A 136 10.07 0.91 6.76
N GLY A 137 9.07 0.14 7.15
CA GLY A 137 7.85 -0.06 6.39
C GLY A 137 7.91 -1.17 5.33
N ALA A 138 8.96 -1.99 5.31
CA ALA A 138 9.09 -3.08 4.35
C ALA A 138 8.02 -4.20 4.54
N PRO A 139 7.66 -4.62 5.76
CA PRO A 139 6.55 -5.55 5.96
C PRO A 139 5.20 -5.00 5.51
N GLU A 140 4.97 -3.70 5.70
CA GLU A 140 3.74 -3.03 5.28
C GLU A 140 3.60 -2.98 3.76
N LEU A 141 4.73 -2.78 3.04
CA LEU A 141 4.77 -2.88 1.59
C LEU A 141 4.43 -4.31 1.13
N LEU A 142 4.95 -5.33 1.79
CA LEU A 142 4.65 -6.72 1.48
C LEU A 142 3.17 -7.03 1.71
N GLY A 143 2.61 -6.59 2.84
CA GLY A 143 1.17 -6.70 3.12
C GLY A 143 0.32 -6.02 2.06
N THR A 144 0.72 -4.83 1.60
CA THR A 144 0.03 -4.11 0.54
C THR A 144 0.08 -4.86 -0.78
N GLU A 145 1.24 -5.43 -1.13
CA GLU A 145 1.40 -6.22 -2.36
C GLU A 145 0.46 -7.44 -2.39
N TYR A 146 0.31 -8.12 -1.27
CA TYR A 146 -0.55 -9.32 -1.17
C TYR A 146 -2.04 -8.99 -1.00
N ASN A 147 -2.40 -7.96 -0.22
CA ASN A 147 -3.80 -7.62 0.04
C ASN A 147 -4.51 -7.02 -1.17
N ILE A 148 -3.81 -6.27 -2.02
CA ILE A 148 -4.41 -5.72 -3.24
C ILE A 148 -4.58 -6.82 -4.31
N SER A 149 -3.82 -7.92 -4.22
CA SER A 149 -3.96 -9.08 -5.09
C SER A 149 -5.11 -10.03 -4.69
N GLY A 150 -5.78 -9.78 -3.57
CA GLY A 150 -6.79 -10.66 -2.97
C GLY A 150 -8.24 -10.16 -3.04
N GLU A 151 -8.50 -9.00 -3.63
CA GLU A 151 -9.86 -8.50 -3.86
C GLU A 151 -10.25 -8.71 -5.34
N GLU A 152 -10.69 -9.92 -5.67
CA GLU A 152 -11.55 -10.26 -6.80
C GLU A 152 -12.75 -11.04 -6.32
#